data_2beca939d0043e5eea7aec5004c348a3
#
_entry.id   2beca939d0043e5eea7aec5004c348a3
#
_cell.length_a   1.000
_cell.length_b   1.000
_cell.length_c   1.000
_cell.angle_alpha   90.00
_cell.angle_beta   90.00
_cell.angle_gamma   90.00
#
_symmetry.space_group_name_H-M   'P 1'
#
loop_
_entity.id
_entity.type
_entity.pdbx_description
1 polymer ?
#
loop_
_entity_poly.entity_id
_entity_poly.type
_entity_poly.pdbx_seq_one_letter_code
_entity_poly.pdbx_strand_id
1 'polypeptide(L)'
;QYAVHTFFHERGFYQLHTPIITGSDAEGAGEMFRVTTMDLDNPPRTEDGAVDVSQDFFGKESNLTVSGQLEAELGAMALGQVYTFGPTFRAENSNTSRHLAEFWMIEPEIAFADLKDDMALAEDCLKYVLGYALEHCAEDLAFLERRELDAEKQLPQADRHEHPLRARLQAVVLSLIHI
;
A
#
# COMPACT_ATOMS: atom_id res chain seq x y z
N GLN A 1 -11.94 1.07 -0.48
CA GLN A 1 -11.54 2.44 -0.10
C GLN A 1 -12.43 3.01 1.00
N TYR A 2 -13.76 3.07 0.79
CA TYR A 2 -14.69 3.66 1.76
C TYR A 2 -14.54 3.07 3.17
N ALA A 3 -14.49 1.74 3.31
CA ALA A 3 -14.30 1.08 4.60
C ALA A 3 -12.99 1.51 5.30
N VAL A 4 -11.90 1.64 4.55
CA VAL A 4 -10.61 2.10 5.09
C VAL A 4 -10.72 3.52 5.64
N HIS A 5 -11.27 4.45 4.84
CA HIS A 5 -11.44 5.83 5.29
C HIS A 5 -12.36 5.94 6.50
N THR A 6 -13.47 5.19 6.53
CA THR A 6 -14.39 5.19 7.66
C THR A 6 -13.72 4.65 8.92
N PHE A 7 -12.98 3.53 8.80
CA PHE A 7 -12.27 2.93 9.91
C PHE A 7 -11.33 3.92 10.61
N PHE A 8 -10.47 4.58 9.84
CA PHE A 8 -9.49 5.53 10.38
C PHE A 8 -10.16 6.83 10.87
N HIS A 9 -11.12 7.34 10.12
CA HIS A 9 -11.82 8.58 10.48
C HIS A 9 -12.56 8.45 11.82
N GLU A 10 -13.29 7.37 12.03
CA GLU A 10 -14.03 7.10 13.28
C GLU A 10 -13.12 6.94 14.49
N ARG A 11 -11.85 6.61 14.28
CA ARG A 11 -10.81 6.50 15.31
C ARG A 11 -9.98 7.77 15.49
N GLY A 12 -10.38 8.85 14.82
CA GLY A 12 -9.74 10.16 14.95
C GLY A 12 -8.42 10.32 14.20
N PHE A 13 -8.10 9.43 13.27
CA PHE A 13 -6.94 9.60 12.41
C PHE A 13 -7.16 10.69 11.36
N TYR A 14 -6.11 11.48 11.10
CA TYR A 14 -6.09 12.42 9.99
C TYR A 14 -5.53 11.75 8.74
N GLN A 15 -6.25 11.86 7.62
CA GLN A 15 -5.71 11.44 6.33
C GLN A 15 -4.73 12.49 5.80
N LEU A 16 -3.54 12.04 5.41
CA LEU A 16 -2.55 12.87 4.74
C LEU A 16 -2.41 12.47 3.27
N HIS A 17 -2.42 13.45 2.39
CA HIS A 17 -2.04 13.29 0.99
C HIS A 17 -0.56 13.66 0.85
N THR A 18 0.29 12.65 0.81
CA THR A 18 1.74 12.82 0.66
C THR A 18 2.12 13.03 -0.80
N PRO A 19 3.24 13.71 -1.09
CA PRO A 19 3.72 13.92 -2.46
C PRO A 19 3.99 12.59 -3.17
N ILE A 20 3.55 12.51 -4.44
CA ILE A 20 3.84 11.36 -5.30
C ILE A 20 5.24 11.50 -5.93
N ILE A 21 5.67 12.74 -6.23
CA ILE A 21 7.02 13.01 -6.73
C ILE A 21 7.87 13.46 -5.54
N THR A 22 8.96 12.74 -5.31
CA THR A 22 9.84 12.96 -4.16
C THR A 22 11.30 12.89 -4.55
N GLY A 23 12.16 13.60 -3.81
CA GLY A 23 13.61 13.45 -3.87
C GLY A 23 14.15 12.53 -2.76
N SER A 24 13.28 11.95 -1.94
CA SER A 24 13.65 11.12 -0.79
C SER A 24 13.32 9.65 -1.06
N ASP A 25 14.24 8.79 -0.66
CA ASP A 25 14.02 7.34 -0.61
C ASP A 25 13.46 6.99 0.78
N ALA A 26 12.42 6.19 0.83
CA ALA A 26 11.86 5.68 2.07
C ALA A 26 12.63 4.42 2.50
N GLU A 27 13.76 4.62 3.18
CA GLU A 27 14.60 3.57 3.79
C GLU A 27 15.05 2.44 2.83
N GLY A 28 15.16 2.72 1.52
CA GLY A 28 15.47 1.69 0.53
C GLY A 28 14.34 0.70 0.30
N ALA A 29 13.09 1.11 0.54
CA ALA A 29 11.92 0.22 0.48
C ALA A 29 11.61 -0.34 -0.92
N GLY A 30 12.31 0.10 -1.97
CA GLY A 30 12.16 -0.43 -3.32
C GLY A 30 12.91 0.39 -4.36
N GLU A 31 13.08 -0.16 -5.57
CA GLU A 31 13.63 0.57 -6.69
C GLU A 31 12.66 1.66 -7.15
N MET A 32 13.18 2.88 -7.34
CA MET A 32 12.35 4.05 -7.67
C MET A 32 12.29 4.29 -9.17
N PHE A 33 11.12 4.62 -9.68
CA PHE A 33 10.98 5.18 -11.02
C PHE A 33 11.44 6.63 -11.02
N ARG A 34 12.36 6.96 -11.92
CA ARG A 34 12.84 8.33 -12.10
C ARG A 34 11.79 9.19 -12.79
N VAL A 35 11.61 10.41 -12.29
CA VAL A 35 10.79 11.46 -12.92
C VAL A 35 11.72 12.55 -13.45
N THR A 36 11.61 12.87 -14.75
CA THR A 36 12.40 13.90 -15.40
C THR A 36 11.62 14.59 -16.50
N THR A 37 11.91 15.85 -16.74
CA THR A 37 11.41 16.62 -17.89
C THR A 37 12.48 16.83 -18.96
N MET A 38 13.69 16.29 -18.76
CA MET A 38 14.77 16.37 -19.74
C MET A 38 14.48 15.52 -20.97
N ASP A 39 15.01 15.98 -22.09
CA ASP A 39 15.07 15.16 -23.30
C ASP A 39 16.04 13.98 -23.07
N LEU A 40 15.50 12.76 -23.11
CA LEU A 40 16.30 11.54 -22.88
C LEU A 40 17.30 11.26 -23.99
N ASP A 41 17.03 11.70 -25.21
CA ASP A 41 17.93 11.53 -26.36
C ASP A 41 19.10 12.51 -26.32
N ASN A 42 18.89 13.70 -25.74
CA ASN A 42 19.91 14.74 -25.65
C ASN A 42 19.84 15.51 -24.31
N PRO A 43 20.12 14.86 -23.18
CA PRO A 43 20.06 15.52 -21.88
C PRO A 43 21.21 16.53 -21.73
N PRO A 44 21.01 17.63 -20.98
CA PRO A 44 22.07 18.52 -20.57
C PRO A 44 23.19 17.76 -19.85
N ARG A 45 24.46 18.19 -20.10
CA ARG A 45 25.63 17.52 -19.51
C ARG A 45 26.55 18.51 -18.83
N THR A 46 27.19 18.03 -17.77
CA THR A 46 28.28 18.72 -17.07
C THR A 46 29.57 18.65 -17.89
N GLU A 47 30.62 19.38 -17.49
CA GLU A 47 31.91 19.41 -18.19
C GLU A 47 32.60 18.03 -18.23
N ASP A 48 32.34 17.16 -17.27
CA ASP A 48 32.86 15.78 -17.19
C ASP A 48 31.99 14.77 -17.98
N GLY A 49 30.91 15.25 -18.64
CA GLY A 49 30.05 14.45 -19.49
C GLY A 49 28.90 13.74 -18.78
N ALA A 50 28.75 13.87 -17.46
CA ALA A 50 27.61 13.34 -16.73
C ALA A 50 26.32 14.12 -17.06
N VAL A 51 25.14 13.54 -16.79
CA VAL A 51 23.87 14.26 -16.94
C VAL A 51 23.78 15.35 -15.88
N ASP A 52 23.53 16.58 -16.31
CA ASP A 52 23.39 17.74 -15.41
C ASP A 52 21.96 17.83 -14.87
N VAL A 53 21.70 17.13 -13.78
CA VAL A 53 20.38 17.10 -13.13
C VAL A 53 19.96 18.46 -12.54
N SER A 54 20.89 19.43 -12.38
CA SER A 54 20.54 20.76 -11.92
C SER A 54 19.69 21.55 -12.91
N GLN A 55 19.69 21.11 -14.18
CA GLN A 55 18.87 21.68 -15.25
C GLN A 55 17.52 20.98 -15.42
N ASP A 56 17.22 19.94 -14.63
CA ASP A 56 15.90 19.33 -14.60
C ASP A 56 14.91 20.22 -13.87
N PHE A 57 13.62 19.92 -14.01
CA PHE A 57 12.52 20.73 -13.46
C PHE A 57 12.68 21.06 -11.97
N PHE A 58 13.06 20.08 -11.15
CA PHE A 58 13.26 20.26 -9.71
C PHE A 58 14.71 20.65 -9.34
N GLY A 59 15.61 20.76 -10.30
CA GLY A 59 17.03 21.03 -10.06
C GLY A 59 17.79 19.96 -9.27
N LYS A 60 17.18 18.80 -9.11
CA LYS A 60 17.73 17.62 -8.43
C LYS A 60 17.05 16.35 -8.92
N GLU A 61 17.64 15.21 -8.62
CA GLU A 61 17.02 13.92 -8.92
C GLU A 61 15.68 13.79 -8.19
N SER A 62 14.67 13.37 -8.95
CA SER A 62 13.31 13.19 -8.45
C SER A 62 12.73 11.87 -8.96
N ASN A 63 11.91 11.26 -8.13
CA ASN A 63 11.39 9.92 -8.37
C ASN A 63 9.91 9.84 -7.98
N LEU A 64 9.22 8.80 -8.46
CA LEU A 64 7.92 8.42 -7.91
C LEU A 64 8.12 7.78 -6.54
N THR A 65 7.25 8.12 -5.60
CA THR A 65 7.34 7.63 -4.22
C THR A 65 7.12 6.10 -4.12
N VAL A 66 7.86 5.46 -3.24
CA VAL A 66 7.71 4.04 -2.87
C VAL A 66 6.86 3.86 -1.60
N SER A 67 6.59 4.95 -0.86
CA SER A 67 5.81 4.98 0.39
C SER A 67 5.47 6.42 0.76
N GLY A 68 4.36 6.63 1.45
CA GLY A 68 4.03 7.91 2.08
C GLY A 68 4.55 8.04 3.51
N GLN A 69 5.28 7.05 4.01
CA GLN A 69 5.70 6.93 5.42
C GLN A 69 6.46 8.16 5.92
N LEU A 70 7.49 8.62 5.21
CA LEU A 70 8.35 9.71 5.70
C LEU A 70 7.59 11.00 6.01
N GLU A 71 6.67 11.39 5.13
CA GLU A 71 5.82 12.56 5.34
C GLU A 71 4.74 12.27 6.38
N ALA A 72 4.25 11.03 6.46
CA ALA A 72 3.25 10.61 7.45
C ALA A 72 3.83 10.67 8.87
N GLU A 73 5.07 10.23 9.09
CA GLU A 73 5.75 10.35 10.38
C GLU A 73 5.87 11.81 10.86
N LEU A 74 6.19 12.73 9.95
CA LEU A 74 6.18 14.17 10.28
C LEU A 74 4.78 14.64 10.69
N GLY A 75 3.75 14.14 9.98
CA GLY A 75 2.36 14.39 10.33
C GLY A 75 1.96 13.82 11.68
N ALA A 76 2.38 12.60 12.01
CA ALA A 76 2.12 11.95 13.29
C ALA A 76 2.74 12.71 14.46
N MET A 77 3.95 13.25 14.30
CA MET A 77 4.59 14.08 15.31
C MET A 77 3.82 15.38 15.61
N ALA A 78 3.06 15.89 14.64
CA ALA A 78 2.27 17.11 14.81
C ALA A 78 0.81 16.84 15.25
N LEU A 79 0.20 15.75 14.77
CA LEU A 79 -1.24 15.47 14.89
C LEU A 79 -1.56 14.27 15.78
N GLY A 80 -0.54 13.51 16.19
CA GLY A 80 -0.66 12.33 17.04
C GLY A 80 -0.90 11.03 16.27
N GLN A 81 -1.91 10.99 15.42
CA GLN A 81 -2.23 9.81 14.61
C GLN A 81 -2.73 10.21 13.22
N VAL A 82 -2.09 9.65 12.21
CA VAL A 82 -2.37 9.94 10.80
C VAL A 82 -2.36 8.67 9.98
N TYR A 83 -2.85 8.71 8.76
CA TYR A 83 -2.66 7.64 7.80
C TYR A 83 -2.53 8.19 6.39
N THR A 84 -1.78 7.49 5.57
CA THR A 84 -1.82 7.66 4.11
C THR A 84 -2.64 6.52 3.50
N PHE A 85 -3.31 6.79 2.43
CA PHE A 85 -3.93 5.80 1.57
C PHE A 85 -3.88 6.32 0.15
N GLY A 86 -2.85 5.94 -0.57
CA GLY A 86 -2.54 6.49 -1.88
C GLY A 86 -1.61 5.63 -2.71
N PRO A 87 -1.36 6.04 -3.97
CA PRO A 87 -0.54 5.30 -4.89
C PRO A 87 0.94 5.33 -4.50
N THR A 88 1.57 4.18 -4.64
CA THR A 88 3.01 3.97 -4.48
C THR A 88 3.56 3.24 -5.69
N PHE A 89 4.85 3.40 -5.96
CA PHE A 89 5.48 2.94 -7.19
C PHE A 89 6.79 2.24 -6.87
N ARG A 90 6.99 1.03 -7.40
CA ARG A 90 8.23 0.29 -7.25
C ARG A 90 8.67 -0.28 -8.58
N ALA A 91 9.89 0.05 -9.01
CA ALA A 91 10.46 -0.37 -10.28
C ALA A 91 11.09 -1.77 -10.22
N GLU A 92 10.73 -2.56 -9.23
CA GLU A 92 11.26 -3.90 -9.03
C GLU A 92 10.94 -4.82 -10.20
N ASN A 93 11.98 -5.46 -10.74
CA ASN A 93 11.82 -6.44 -11.80
C ASN A 93 11.33 -7.78 -11.24
N SER A 94 10.04 -7.88 -10.97
CA SER A 94 9.39 -9.09 -10.49
C SER A 94 8.29 -9.54 -11.43
N ASN A 95 8.37 -10.79 -11.89
CA ASN A 95 7.41 -11.40 -12.81
C ASN A 95 6.37 -12.28 -12.10
N THR A 96 5.97 -11.93 -10.89
CA THR A 96 4.91 -12.65 -10.18
C THR A 96 3.55 -11.99 -10.40
N SER A 97 2.47 -12.75 -10.33
CA SER A 97 1.10 -12.25 -10.46
C SER A 97 0.66 -11.31 -9.32
N ARG A 98 1.49 -11.18 -8.28
CA ARG A 98 1.21 -10.37 -7.09
C ARG A 98 2.06 -9.11 -6.98
N HIS A 99 3.01 -8.89 -7.88
CA HIS A 99 3.84 -7.68 -7.91
C HIS A 99 3.32 -6.74 -8.99
N LEU A 100 2.95 -5.55 -8.58
CA LEU A 100 2.55 -4.46 -9.45
C LEU A 100 3.54 -3.31 -9.30
N ALA A 101 3.83 -2.62 -10.40
CA ALA A 101 4.68 -1.43 -10.39
C ALA A 101 3.99 -0.21 -9.76
N GLU A 102 2.66 -0.20 -9.76
CA GLU A 102 1.82 0.79 -9.10
C GLU A 102 0.76 0.07 -8.25
N PHE A 103 0.66 0.44 -6.98
CA PHE A 103 -0.33 -0.09 -6.05
C PHE A 103 -0.63 0.93 -4.96
N TRP A 104 -1.70 0.70 -4.21
CA TRP A 104 -2.08 1.56 -3.10
C TRP A 104 -1.71 0.90 -1.78
N MET A 105 -1.12 1.66 -0.86
CA MET A 105 -0.82 1.22 0.50
C MET A 105 -1.69 1.94 1.51
N ILE A 106 -1.97 1.23 2.61
CA ILE A 106 -2.60 1.78 3.81
C ILE A 106 -1.48 1.86 4.84
N GLU A 107 -1.10 3.07 5.22
CA GLU A 107 0.08 3.33 6.04
C GLU A 107 -0.31 4.24 7.22
N PRO A 108 -0.82 3.67 8.33
CA PRO A 108 -1.06 4.43 9.56
C PRO A 108 0.25 4.70 10.29
N GLU A 109 0.36 5.90 10.87
CA GLU A 109 1.46 6.33 11.71
C GLU A 109 0.92 6.91 13.02
N ILE A 110 1.38 6.39 14.15
CA ILE A 110 0.91 6.76 15.49
C ILE A 110 2.08 7.18 16.35
N ALA A 111 2.09 8.44 16.78
CA ALA A 111 3.11 8.93 17.69
C ALA A 111 2.99 8.22 19.06
N PHE A 112 4.12 7.79 19.62
CA PHE A 112 4.26 7.17 20.93
C PHE A 112 3.59 5.79 21.11
N ALA A 113 3.14 5.16 20.00
CA ALA A 113 2.65 3.79 20.02
C ALA A 113 3.81 2.78 20.12
N ASP A 114 3.55 1.65 20.74
CA ASP A 114 4.46 0.50 20.73
C ASP A 114 3.97 -0.57 19.73
N LEU A 115 4.75 -1.64 19.59
CA LEU A 115 4.42 -2.77 18.71
C LEU A 115 3.05 -3.39 19.01
N LYS A 116 2.63 -3.42 20.27
CA LYS A 116 1.31 -4.00 20.64
C LYS A 116 0.16 -3.12 20.19
N ASP A 117 0.34 -1.81 20.29
CA ASP A 117 -0.65 -0.85 19.80
C ASP A 117 -0.81 -0.97 18.28
N ASP A 118 0.30 -1.10 17.56
CA ASP A 118 0.30 -1.27 16.10
C ASP A 118 -0.36 -2.59 15.69
N MET A 119 -0.01 -3.70 16.34
CA MET A 119 -0.65 -5.00 16.12
C MET A 119 -2.16 -4.97 16.36
N ALA A 120 -2.60 -4.31 17.42
CA ALA A 120 -4.03 -4.17 17.73
C ALA A 120 -4.75 -3.35 16.66
N LEU A 121 -4.17 -2.25 16.21
CA LEU A 121 -4.72 -1.43 15.13
C LEU A 121 -4.80 -2.22 13.82
N ALA A 122 -3.75 -2.98 13.47
CA ALA A 122 -3.72 -3.80 12.26
C ALA A 122 -4.82 -4.89 12.29
N GLU A 123 -4.98 -5.58 13.42
CA GLU A 123 -6.04 -6.58 13.62
C GLU A 123 -7.42 -5.97 13.45
N ASP A 124 -7.69 -4.85 14.13
CA ASP A 124 -8.97 -4.14 14.07
C ASP A 124 -9.27 -3.67 12.64
N CYS A 125 -8.28 -3.13 11.94
CA CYS A 125 -8.42 -2.66 10.56
C CYS A 125 -8.79 -3.83 9.62
N LEU A 126 -8.07 -4.94 9.70
CA LEU A 126 -8.36 -6.13 8.89
C LEU A 126 -9.77 -6.65 9.16
N LYS A 127 -10.16 -6.81 10.42
CA LYS A 127 -11.49 -7.28 10.80
C LYS A 127 -12.58 -6.35 10.30
N TYR A 128 -12.38 -5.05 10.45
CA TYR A 128 -13.35 -4.05 9.99
C TYR A 128 -13.53 -4.09 8.47
N VAL A 129 -12.43 -4.08 7.71
CA VAL A 129 -12.49 -4.08 6.24
C VAL A 129 -13.10 -5.38 5.70
N LEU A 130 -12.73 -6.53 6.27
CA LEU A 130 -13.30 -7.83 5.89
C LEU A 130 -14.78 -7.93 6.27
N GLY A 131 -15.15 -7.47 7.46
CA GLY A 131 -16.54 -7.39 7.90
C GLY A 131 -17.39 -6.52 6.98
N TYR A 132 -16.88 -5.35 6.61
CA TYR A 132 -17.52 -4.46 5.65
C TYR A 132 -17.72 -5.15 4.28
N ALA A 133 -16.71 -5.85 3.78
CA ALA A 133 -16.82 -6.57 2.50
C ALA A 133 -17.85 -7.70 2.57
N LEU A 134 -17.90 -8.45 3.66
CA LEU A 134 -18.90 -9.52 3.87
C LEU A 134 -20.33 -8.98 3.88
N GLU A 135 -20.54 -7.79 4.43
CA GLU A 135 -21.86 -7.16 4.53
C GLU A 135 -22.29 -6.47 3.24
N HIS A 136 -21.38 -5.73 2.58
CA HIS A 136 -21.73 -4.80 1.51
C HIS A 136 -21.32 -5.26 0.10
N CYS A 137 -20.48 -6.30 -0.04
CA CYS A 137 -19.98 -6.80 -1.33
C CYS A 137 -20.40 -8.24 -1.60
N ALA A 138 -21.64 -8.60 -1.27
CA ALA A 138 -22.12 -9.99 -1.33
C ALA A 138 -22.06 -10.60 -2.73
N GLU A 139 -22.38 -9.82 -3.78
CA GLU A 139 -22.36 -10.26 -5.16
C GLU A 139 -20.94 -10.49 -5.67
N ASP A 140 -20.04 -9.55 -5.38
CA ASP A 140 -18.62 -9.65 -5.74
C ASP A 140 -17.97 -10.85 -5.07
N LEU A 141 -18.22 -11.03 -3.77
CA LEU A 141 -17.71 -12.19 -3.03
C LEU A 141 -18.26 -13.51 -3.58
N ALA A 142 -19.53 -13.57 -3.97
CA ALA A 142 -20.10 -14.75 -4.60
C ALA A 142 -19.48 -15.04 -5.98
N PHE A 143 -19.13 -14.00 -6.73
CA PHE A 143 -18.40 -14.14 -7.99
C PHE A 143 -16.98 -14.69 -7.76
N LEU A 144 -16.23 -14.09 -6.83
CA LEU A 144 -14.86 -14.50 -6.51
C LEU A 144 -14.82 -15.94 -5.97
N GLU A 145 -15.75 -16.31 -5.10
CA GLU A 145 -15.85 -17.66 -4.55
C GLU A 145 -16.11 -18.71 -5.65
N ARG A 146 -17.00 -18.44 -6.60
CA ARG A 146 -17.22 -19.32 -7.75
C ARG A 146 -15.96 -19.47 -8.59
N ARG A 147 -15.27 -18.35 -8.87
CA ARG A 147 -14.02 -18.34 -9.63
C ARG A 147 -12.93 -19.17 -8.93
N GLU A 148 -12.80 -19.03 -7.63
CA GLU A 148 -11.84 -19.80 -6.82
C GLU A 148 -12.16 -21.30 -6.88
N LEU A 149 -13.42 -21.69 -6.64
CA LEU A 149 -13.88 -23.08 -6.71
C LEU A 149 -13.67 -23.70 -8.10
N ASP A 150 -13.84 -22.92 -9.17
CA ASP A 150 -13.58 -23.39 -10.54
C ASP A 150 -12.10 -23.60 -10.80
N ALA A 151 -11.23 -22.73 -10.28
CA ALA A 151 -9.78 -22.88 -10.35
C ALA A 151 -9.29 -24.09 -9.53
N GLU A 152 -9.84 -24.31 -8.34
CA GLU A 152 -9.49 -25.42 -7.46
C GLU A 152 -9.86 -26.80 -8.04
N LYS A 153 -10.86 -26.88 -8.93
CA LYS A 153 -11.18 -28.15 -9.62
C LYS A 153 -10.00 -28.72 -10.41
N GLN A 154 -9.05 -27.87 -10.81
CA GLN A 154 -7.83 -28.26 -11.52
C GLN A 154 -6.70 -28.69 -10.59
N LEU A 155 -6.83 -28.47 -9.28
CA LEU A 155 -5.82 -28.79 -8.28
C LEU A 155 -6.06 -30.19 -7.66
N PRO A 156 -5.00 -30.88 -7.21
CA PRO A 156 -5.15 -32.06 -6.35
C PRO A 156 -5.99 -31.73 -5.11
N GLN A 157 -6.73 -32.72 -4.61
CA GLN A 157 -7.62 -32.50 -3.46
C GLN A 157 -6.89 -31.97 -2.21
N ALA A 158 -5.65 -32.38 -2.01
CA ALA A 158 -4.82 -31.94 -0.89
C ALA A 158 -4.43 -30.43 -0.93
N ASP A 159 -4.49 -29.85 -2.13
CA ASP A 159 -4.11 -28.44 -2.37
C ASP A 159 -5.32 -27.50 -2.42
N ARG A 160 -6.53 -28.04 -2.21
CA ARG A 160 -7.77 -27.25 -2.19
C ARG A 160 -8.03 -26.71 -0.80
N HIS A 161 -8.65 -25.53 -0.73
CA HIS A 161 -9.07 -24.97 0.55
C HIS A 161 -10.16 -25.86 1.20
N GLU A 162 -10.06 -26.06 2.49
CA GLU A 162 -11.04 -26.85 3.25
C GLU A 162 -12.41 -26.15 3.31
N HIS A 163 -12.40 -24.80 3.33
CA HIS A 163 -13.60 -23.99 3.44
C HIS A 163 -13.74 -22.98 2.29
N PRO A 164 -14.99 -22.65 1.87
CA PRO A 164 -15.24 -21.61 0.88
C PRO A 164 -14.71 -20.24 1.30
N LEU A 165 -14.44 -19.36 0.33
CA LEU A 165 -13.87 -18.03 0.55
C LEU A 165 -14.60 -17.24 1.65
N ARG A 166 -15.93 -17.16 1.59
CA ARG A 166 -16.73 -16.40 2.58
C ARG A 166 -16.60 -16.94 3.99
N ALA A 167 -16.56 -18.26 4.16
CA ALA A 167 -16.37 -18.89 5.47
C ALA A 167 -14.98 -18.60 6.04
N ARG A 168 -13.95 -18.60 5.20
CA ARG A 168 -12.58 -18.23 5.62
C ARG A 168 -12.50 -16.76 6.04
N LEU A 169 -13.10 -15.84 5.28
CA LEU A 169 -13.15 -14.43 5.66
C LEU A 169 -13.93 -14.22 6.98
N GLN A 170 -15.05 -14.91 7.14
CA GLN A 170 -15.84 -14.85 8.36
C GLN A 170 -15.05 -15.38 9.58
N ALA A 171 -14.27 -16.43 9.39
CA ALA A 171 -13.43 -16.97 10.46
C ALA A 171 -12.36 -15.96 10.91
N VAL A 172 -11.75 -15.20 9.99
CA VAL A 172 -10.80 -14.12 10.33
C VAL A 172 -11.49 -13.03 11.14
N VAL A 173 -12.68 -12.58 10.73
CA VAL A 173 -13.43 -11.53 11.45
C VAL A 173 -13.78 -11.95 12.88
N LEU A 174 -14.08 -13.25 13.08
CA LEU A 174 -14.48 -13.80 14.38
C LEU A 174 -13.29 -14.24 15.24
N SER A 175 -12.12 -14.47 14.63
CA SER A 175 -10.94 -14.91 15.38
C SER A 175 -10.33 -13.77 16.18
N LEU A 176 -9.76 -14.12 17.33
CA LEU A 176 -8.72 -13.30 17.96
C LEU A 176 -7.42 -13.64 17.22
N ILE A 177 -6.96 -12.76 16.35
CA ILE A 177 -5.66 -12.94 15.71
C ILE A 177 -4.63 -12.54 16.76
N HIS A 178 -4.01 -13.53 17.39
CA HIS A 178 -2.78 -13.30 18.13
C HIS A 178 -1.63 -13.35 17.12
N ILE A 179 -1.25 -12.21 16.60
CA ILE A 179 -0.03 -12.06 15.79
C ILE A 179 1.18 -12.06 16.72
#